data_469157e482216c48abc6faddca1aeead
#
_entry.id   469157e482216c48abc6faddca1aeead
#
_cell.length_a   1.000
_cell.length_b   1.000
_cell.length_c   1.000
_cell.angle_alpha   90.00
_cell.angle_beta   90.00
_cell.angle_gamma   90.00
#
_symmetry.space_group_name_H-M   'P 1'
#
loop_
_entity.id
_entity.type
_entity.pdbx_description
1 polymer ?
#
loop_
_entity_poly.entity_id
_entity_poly.type
_entity_poly.pdbx_seq_one_letter_code
_entity_poly.pdbx_strand_id
1 'polypeptide(L)'
;MSWADEPAKPDPQPLREFHGTTTEEVTGPVPDELINDQAAYDGAWKKLGLKESPGEVDFANEVLFLATTRGSRINLRLRDKGEGKLRVMAMATRDIRPGLRYVFGVFSKKDWKQINETLLP
;
A
#
# COMPACT_ATOMS: atom_id res chain seq x y z
N MET A 1 -21.24 -17.56 -28.98
CA MET A 1 -20.46 -16.51 -28.30
C MET A 1 -19.02 -16.94 -28.18
N SER A 2 -18.13 -16.07 -28.51
CA SER A 2 -16.72 -16.34 -28.36
C SER A 2 -16.25 -15.80 -27.03
N TRP A 3 -15.62 -16.64 -26.22
CA TRP A 3 -14.99 -16.20 -24.97
C TRP A 3 -13.90 -15.15 -25.22
N ALA A 4 -13.34 -15.11 -26.44
CA ALA A 4 -12.33 -14.14 -26.82
C ALA A 4 -12.87 -12.72 -26.94
N ASP A 5 -14.18 -12.56 -27.01
CA ASP A 5 -14.82 -11.26 -27.13
C ASP A 5 -15.05 -10.59 -25.77
N GLU A 6 -14.86 -11.32 -24.68
CA GLU A 6 -14.96 -10.71 -23.35
C GLU A 6 -13.66 -10.00 -23.00
N PRO A 7 -13.71 -8.68 -22.76
CA PRO A 7 -12.51 -8.00 -22.31
C PRO A 7 -12.10 -8.54 -20.95
N ALA A 8 -10.82 -8.82 -20.77
CA ALA A 8 -10.28 -9.17 -19.48
C ALA A 8 -10.55 -8.02 -18.51
N LYS A 9 -10.98 -8.32 -17.29
CA LYS A 9 -11.09 -7.30 -16.28
C LYS A 9 -9.70 -6.73 -16.00
N PRO A 10 -9.53 -5.41 -15.94
CA PRO A 10 -8.24 -4.87 -15.57
C PRO A 10 -7.87 -5.32 -14.16
N ASP A 11 -6.61 -5.52 -13.91
CA ASP A 11 -6.13 -5.80 -12.56
C ASP A 11 -6.51 -4.66 -11.64
N PRO A 12 -6.89 -4.94 -10.38
CA PRO A 12 -7.19 -3.87 -9.44
C PRO A 12 -5.95 -2.98 -9.23
N GLN A 13 -6.18 -1.70 -9.03
CA GLN A 13 -5.15 -0.71 -8.84
C GLN A 13 -5.48 0.12 -7.62
N PRO A 14 -4.49 0.62 -6.87
CA PRO A 14 -4.77 1.61 -5.85
C PRO A 14 -5.27 2.90 -6.51
N LEU A 15 -6.03 3.70 -5.77
CA LEU A 15 -6.48 5.00 -6.25
C LEU A 15 -5.28 5.90 -6.56
N ARG A 16 -4.25 5.80 -5.72
CA ARG A 16 -2.96 6.46 -5.89
C ARG A 16 -1.94 5.80 -4.99
N GLU A 17 -0.68 6.09 -5.22
CA GLU A 17 0.42 5.57 -4.42
C GLU A 17 1.38 6.69 -4.08
N PHE A 18 1.97 6.61 -2.88
CA PHE A 18 3.05 7.50 -2.48
C PHE A 18 4.31 6.65 -2.30
N HIS A 19 5.35 6.97 -3.04
CA HIS A 19 6.62 6.25 -3.01
C HIS A 19 7.74 7.17 -2.54
N GLY A 20 8.71 6.59 -1.91
CA GLY A 20 9.91 7.34 -1.55
C GLY A 20 10.96 6.47 -0.89
N THR A 21 12.04 7.13 -0.51
CA THR A 21 13.16 6.51 0.18
C THR A 21 13.47 7.31 1.43
N THR A 22 13.69 6.62 2.54
CA THR A 22 14.06 7.25 3.80
C THR A 22 15.55 7.64 3.78
N THR A 23 15.98 8.39 4.80
CA THR A 23 17.41 8.64 5.01
C THR A 23 18.11 7.32 5.37
N GLU A 24 19.43 7.30 5.22
CA GLU A 24 20.23 6.10 5.49
C GLU A 24 20.17 5.64 6.94
N GLU A 25 19.83 6.53 7.85
CA GLU A 25 19.74 6.25 9.28
C GLU A 25 18.52 5.38 9.65
N VAL A 26 17.50 5.36 8.80
CA VAL A 26 16.31 4.57 9.02
C VAL A 26 16.54 3.18 8.47
N THR A 27 16.92 2.25 9.34
CA THR A 27 17.30 0.88 8.94
C THR A 27 16.47 -0.20 9.62
N GLY A 28 15.66 0.16 10.60
CA GLY A 28 14.85 -0.81 11.32
C GLY A 28 13.74 -1.40 10.45
N PRO A 29 13.32 -2.64 10.71
CA PRO A 29 12.24 -3.23 9.97
C PRO A 29 10.93 -2.50 10.28
N VAL A 30 10.17 -2.20 9.23
CA VAL A 30 8.83 -1.65 9.34
C VAL A 30 7.88 -2.66 8.71
N PRO A 31 7.06 -3.34 9.52
CA PRO A 31 6.15 -4.36 8.97
C PRO A 31 5.08 -3.72 8.11
N ASP A 32 4.56 -4.51 7.18
CA ASP A 32 3.43 -4.11 6.36
C ASP A 32 2.24 -3.81 7.27
N GLU A 33 1.51 -2.75 6.99
CA GLU A 33 0.44 -2.27 7.85
C GLU A 33 -0.72 -1.70 7.04
N LEU A 34 -1.93 -2.08 7.43
CA LEU A 34 -3.15 -1.44 6.93
C LEU A 34 -3.49 -0.29 7.87
N ILE A 35 -3.56 0.91 7.33
CA ILE A 35 -3.78 2.16 8.08
C ILE A 35 -5.14 2.73 7.72
N ASN A 36 -5.99 2.91 8.71
CA ASN A 36 -7.37 3.37 8.50
C ASN A 36 -7.76 4.63 9.26
N ASP A 37 -6.80 5.32 9.86
CA ASP A 37 -7.05 6.62 10.49
C ASP A 37 -5.83 7.55 10.37
N GLN A 38 -6.08 8.84 10.55
CA GLN A 38 -5.07 9.87 10.39
C GLN A 38 -3.94 9.76 11.42
N ALA A 39 -4.27 9.42 12.66
CA ALA A 39 -3.26 9.31 13.72
C ALA A 39 -2.26 8.19 13.42
N ALA A 40 -2.76 7.04 12.96
CA ALA A 40 -1.89 5.92 12.57
C ALA A 40 -1.02 6.28 11.37
N TYR A 41 -1.59 7.00 10.39
CA TYR A 41 -0.84 7.47 9.23
C TYR A 41 0.29 8.43 9.65
N ASP A 42 -0.04 9.41 10.46
CA ASP A 42 0.96 10.39 10.94
C ASP A 42 2.08 9.68 11.71
N GLY A 43 1.74 8.72 12.55
CA GLY A 43 2.72 7.92 13.27
C GLY A 43 3.61 7.13 12.32
N ALA A 44 3.05 6.57 11.27
CA ALA A 44 3.78 5.76 10.30
C ALA A 44 4.81 6.58 9.53
N TRP A 45 4.42 7.73 8.94
CA TRP A 45 5.39 8.49 8.16
C TRP A 45 6.44 9.19 9.05
N LYS A 46 6.08 9.54 10.29
CA LYS A 46 7.08 10.04 11.26
C LYS A 46 8.09 8.98 11.63
N LYS A 47 7.65 7.73 11.79
CA LYS A 47 8.53 6.59 12.07
C LYS A 47 9.52 6.35 10.93
N LEU A 48 9.13 6.66 9.70
CA LEU A 48 10.01 6.59 8.54
C LEU A 48 10.97 7.78 8.46
N GLY A 49 10.88 8.71 9.39
CA GLY A 49 11.76 9.88 9.42
C GLY A 49 11.39 10.98 8.45
N LEU A 50 10.19 10.95 7.90
CA LEU A 50 9.75 11.98 6.96
C LEU A 50 9.38 13.25 7.74
N LYS A 51 9.67 14.40 7.13
CA LYS A 51 9.40 15.72 7.75
C LYS A 51 7.97 16.17 7.54
N GLU A 52 7.32 15.63 6.53
CA GLU A 52 5.94 15.96 6.20
C GLU A 52 5.24 14.74 5.63
N SER A 53 3.93 14.79 5.58
CA SER A 53 3.14 13.68 5.06
C SER A 53 3.44 13.47 3.57
N PRO A 54 3.58 12.22 3.11
CA PRO A 54 3.85 11.94 1.69
C PRO A 54 2.67 12.24 0.78
N GLY A 55 1.47 12.43 1.32
CA GLY A 55 0.29 12.75 0.54
C GLY A 55 -0.95 12.82 1.42
N GLU A 56 -2.02 13.39 0.89
CA GLU A 56 -3.29 13.52 1.60
C GLU A 56 -4.16 12.28 1.41
N VAL A 57 -4.84 11.88 2.47
CA VAL A 57 -5.74 10.72 2.48
C VAL A 57 -7.02 11.12 3.23
N ASP A 58 -8.16 10.80 2.63
CA ASP A 58 -9.47 11.00 3.26
C ASP A 58 -9.91 9.72 3.97
N PHE A 59 -9.56 9.58 5.24
CA PHE A 59 -9.85 8.36 6.00
C PHE A 59 -11.34 8.11 6.26
N ALA A 60 -12.21 9.05 5.95
CA ALA A 60 -13.65 8.78 5.95
C ALA A 60 -14.04 7.82 4.82
N ASN A 61 -13.33 7.87 3.69
CA ASN A 61 -13.65 7.11 2.48
C ASN A 61 -12.51 6.23 1.97
N GLU A 62 -11.33 6.34 2.56
CA GLU A 62 -10.12 5.69 2.05
C GLU A 62 -9.34 5.03 3.17
N VAL A 63 -8.54 4.03 2.79
CA VAL A 63 -7.57 3.39 3.69
C VAL A 63 -6.23 3.29 2.98
N LEU A 64 -5.17 3.10 3.76
CA LEU A 64 -3.81 2.95 3.25
C LEU A 64 -3.25 1.57 3.55
N PHE A 65 -2.40 1.10 2.65
CA PHE A 65 -1.52 -0.03 2.93
C PHE A 65 -0.08 0.43 2.80
N LEU A 66 0.70 0.24 3.85
CA LEU A 66 2.12 0.60 3.90
C LEU A 66 2.97 -0.66 3.77
N ALA A 67 3.97 -0.61 2.89
CA ALA A 67 5.01 -1.62 2.82
C ALA A 67 6.37 -0.96 2.63
N THR A 68 7.41 -1.59 3.14
CA THR A 68 8.78 -1.10 3.05
C THR A 68 9.74 -2.23 2.68
N THR A 69 10.91 -1.86 2.18
CA THR A 69 11.96 -2.81 1.87
C THR A 69 13.33 -2.17 2.00
N ARG A 70 14.32 -2.98 2.33
CA ARG A 70 15.73 -2.59 2.24
C ARG A 70 16.28 -2.79 0.83
N GLY A 71 15.52 -3.42 -0.05
CA GLY A 71 15.89 -3.60 -1.44
C GLY A 71 15.77 -2.30 -2.24
N SER A 72 16.23 -2.32 -3.47
CA SER A 72 16.24 -1.14 -4.33
C SER A 72 14.86 -0.77 -4.88
N ARG A 73 13.91 -1.70 -4.88
CA ARG A 73 12.56 -1.49 -5.43
C ARG A 73 11.51 -2.19 -4.59
N ILE A 74 10.35 -1.56 -4.51
CA ILE A 74 9.15 -2.16 -3.92
C ILE A 74 7.93 -1.75 -4.73
N ASN A 75 7.05 -2.71 -4.99
CA ASN A 75 5.78 -2.49 -5.68
C ASN A 75 4.69 -3.25 -4.96
N LEU A 76 3.46 -2.75 -5.04
CA LEU A 76 2.30 -3.46 -4.55
C LEU A 76 1.70 -4.30 -5.67
N ARG A 77 1.37 -5.54 -5.34
CA ARG A 77 0.64 -6.44 -6.23
C ARG A 77 -0.73 -6.70 -5.62
N LEU A 78 -1.77 -6.49 -6.41
CA LEU A 78 -3.14 -6.58 -5.96
C LEU A 78 -3.85 -7.73 -6.64
N ARG A 79 -4.73 -8.40 -5.89
CA ARG A 79 -5.58 -9.46 -6.42
C ARG A 79 -7.00 -9.28 -5.90
N ASP A 80 -7.96 -9.21 -6.82
CA ASP A 80 -9.37 -9.20 -6.48
C ASP A 80 -9.80 -10.63 -6.17
N LYS A 81 -10.18 -10.88 -4.93
CA LYS A 81 -10.60 -12.21 -4.47
C LYS A 81 -12.10 -12.42 -4.63
N GLY A 82 -12.83 -11.42 -5.15
CA GLY A 82 -14.27 -11.45 -5.26
C GLY A 82 -14.97 -10.99 -3.98
N GLU A 83 -16.24 -10.65 -4.09
CA GLU A 83 -17.09 -10.24 -2.97
C GLU A 83 -16.56 -9.04 -2.18
N GLY A 84 -15.84 -8.13 -2.86
CA GLY A 84 -15.27 -6.96 -2.20
C GLY A 84 -14.01 -7.24 -1.40
N LYS A 85 -13.37 -8.38 -1.60
CA LYS A 85 -12.15 -8.77 -0.90
C LYS A 85 -10.94 -8.52 -1.78
N LEU A 86 -9.99 -7.74 -1.28
CA LEU A 86 -8.76 -7.41 -1.97
C LEU A 86 -7.57 -8.02 -1.23
N ARG A 87 -6.67 -8.64 -1.97
CA ARG A 87 -5.39 -9.03 -1.43
C ARG A 87 -4.30 -8.10 -1.93
N VAL A 88 -3.53 -7.54 -1.00
CA VAL A 88 -2.42 -6.65 -1.30
C VAL A 88 -1.14 -7.31 -0.80
N MET A 89 -0.15 -7.40 -1.68
CA MET A 89 1.16 -7.96 -1.36
C MET A 89 2.24 -6.99 -1.80
N ALA A 90 3.31 -6.93 -1.03
CA ALA A 90 4.49 -6.18 -1.42
C ALA A 90 5.45 -7.11 -2.15
N MET A 91 5.92 -6.65 -3.32
CA MET A 91 6.94 -7.33 -4.10
C MET A 91 8.20 -6.48 -4.07
N ALA A 92 9.27 -7.00 -3.52
CA ALA A 92 10.50 -6.25 -3.30
C ALA A 92 11.70 -7.00 -3.85
N THR A 93 12.72 -6.25 -4.24
CA THR A 93 14.01 -6.81 -4.64
C THR A 93 14.76 -7.33 -3.42
N ARG A 94 15.67 -8.27 -3.64
CA ARG A 94 16.41 -8.92 -2.55
C ARG A 94 17.74 -8.27 -2.23
N ASP A 95 18.14 -7.27 -3.00
CA ASP A 95 19.36 -6.53 -2.70
C ASP A 95 19.19 -5.68 -1.43
N ILE A 96 20.27 -5.17 -0.93
CA ILE A 96 20.26 -4.30 0.26
C ILE A 96 20.87 -2.97 -0.11
N ARG A 97 20.11 -1.89 0.14
CA ARG A 97 20.54 -0.52 -0.10
C ARG A 97 20.36 0.30 1.18
N PRO A 98 21.14 1.37 1.37
CA PRO A 98 20.95 2.22 2.55
C PRO A 98 19.55 2.81 2.62
N GLY A 99 19.00 2.91 3.83
CA GLY A 99 17.65 3.40 4.07
C GLY A 99 16.58 2.37 3.71
N LEU A 100 15.34 2.83 3.66
CA LEU A 100 14.18 2.03 3.27
C LEU A 100 13.46 2.67 2.10
N ARG A 101 13.04 1.86 1.13
CA ARG A 101 12.05 2.29 0.14
C ARG A 101 10.69 1.98 0.72
N TYR A 102 9.77 2.92 0.57
CA TYR A 102 8.41 2.76 1.08
C TYR A 102 7.38 2.98 -0.02
N VAL A 103 6.23 2.37 0.15
CA VAL A 103 5.05 2.61 -0.67
C VAL A 103 3.82 2.65 0.23
N PHE A 104 3.01 3.69 0.05
CA PHE A 104 1.66 3.77 0.61
C PHE A 104 0.68 3.64 -0.55
N GLY A 105 -0.13 2.60 -0.55
CA GLY A 105 -1.21 2.44 -1.52
C GLY A 105 -2.52 2.91 -0.90
N VAL A 106 -3.29 3.70 -1.64
CA VAL A 106 -4.58 4.25 -1.18
C VAL A 106 -5.71 3.46 -1.82
N PHE A 107 -6.66 3.00 -1.02
CA PHE A 107 -7.79 2.19 -1.49
C PHE A 107 -9.11 2.77 -1.04
N SER A 108 -10.15 2.63 -1.89
CA SER A 108 -11.49 3.13 -1.58
C SER A 108 -12.26 2.14 -0.71
N LYS A 109 -12.87 2.63 0.37
CA LYS A 109 -13.79 1.84 1.20
C LYS A 109 -15.07 1.47 0.47
N LYS A 110 -15.39 2.15 -0.64
CA LYS A 110 -16.57 1.83 -1.45
C LYS A 110 -16.32 0.61 -2.33
N ASP A 111 -15.09 0.44 -2.80
CA ASP A 111 -14.75 -0.64 -3.72
C ASP A 111 -14.42 -1.93 -2.98
N TRP A 112 -13.93 -1.82 -1.75
CA TRP A 112 -13.43 -2.96 -1.00
C TRP A 112 -14.05 -3.01 0.38
N LYS A 113 -14.52 -4.20 0.78
CA LYS A 113 -15.04 -4.45 2.12
C LYS A 113 -13.99 -5.01 3.04
N GLN A 114 -12.98 -5.66 2.45
CA GLN A 114 -11.91 -6.31 3.19
C GLN A 114 -10.62 -6.20 2.41
N ILE A 115 -9.53 -5.88 3.10
CA ILE A 115 -8.18 -5.91 2.55
C ILE A 115 -7.37 -6.88 3.38
N ASN A 116 -6.77 -7.86 2.68
CA ASN A 116 -6.13 -9.02 3.31
C ASN A 116 -7.15 -9.71 4.21
N GLU A 117 -6.96 -9.79 5.48
CA GLU A 117 -7.91 -10.42 6.39
C GLU A 117 -8.65 -9.41 7.29
N THR A 118 -8.49 -8.13 7.00
CA THR A 118 -9.04 -7.05 7.80
C THR A 118 -10.30 -6.48 7.15
N LEU A 119 -11.41 -6.54 7.87
CA LEU A 119 -12.66 -5.90 7.45
C LEU A 119 -12.51 -4.39 7.58
N LEU A 120 -12.93 -3.64 6.56
CA LEU A 120 -12.88 -2.20 6.58
C LEU A 120 -14.09 -1.64 7.32
N PRO A 121 -13.90 -0.54 8.07
CA PRO A 121 -15.01 0.08 8.81
C PRO A 121 -16.06 0.72 7.91
#